data_f2b22e8f2cd96ff0efd0ab30ed80cb66
#
_entry.id   f2b22e8f2cd96ff0efd0ab30ed80cb66
#
_cell.length_a   1.000
_cell.length_b   1.000
_cell.length_c   1.000
_cell.angle_alpha   90.00
_cell.angle_beta   90.00
_cell.angle_gamma   90.00
#
_symmetry.space_group_name_H-M   'P 1'
#
loop_
_entity.id
_entity.type
_entity.pdbx_description
1 polymer ?
#
loop_
_entity_poly.entity_id
_entity_poly.type
_entity_poly.pdbx_seq_one_letter_code
_entity_poly.pdbx_strand_id
1 'polypeptide(L)'
;MGEVARLGEAQLVALLGRAAGRQLHALAHNRDPRPVQPGRRRGSIGSQRALGRSPKSVAEIDASLIGLVDRVTRRLRAAGRAGRTVVLRLRFADFSRATRSLTLPRATQQTDTVLATARGLLAASMPLIESRGLTLIGVAVANLENDDSLQLTLPFERDGYALDAALDEIRLRFGSNAVTRAVLLGRRPGLTMPLLPD
;
A
#
# COMPACT_ATOMS: atom_id res chain seq x y z
N MET A 1 26.96 7.78 1.00
CA MET A 1 26.85 9.06 1.75
C MET A 1 28.20 9.64 2.10
N GLY A 2 29.23 8.89 2.54
CA GLY A 2 30.54 9.40 2.86
C GLY A 2 31.25 10.11 1.70
N GLU A 3 31.12 9.64 0.47
CA GLU A 3 31.66 10.32 -0.72
C GLU A 3 30.97 11.65 -1.00
N VAL A 4 29.64 11.69 -0.85
CA VAL A 4 28.87 12.93 -1.02
C VAL A 4 29.25 13.98 0.01
N ALA A 5 29.55 13.57 1.25
CA ALA A 5 30.00 14.49 2.29
C ALA A 5 31.40 15.11 2.02
N ARG A 6 32.21 14.41 1.21
CA ARG A 6 33.55 14.94 0.79
C ARG A 6 33.48 15.94 -0.36
N LEU A 7 32.34 15.93 -1.10
CA LEU A 7 32.11 16.90 -2.17
C LEU A 7 31.70 18.24 -1.57
N GLY A 8 32.32 19.33 -2.05
CA GLY A 8 31.92 20.66 -1.65
C GLY A 8 30.53 21.06 -2.15
N GLU A 9 29.86 21.97 -1.46
CA GLU A 9 28.55 22.51 -1.86
C GLU A 9 28.53 22.95 -3.32
N ALA A 10 29.56 23.69 -3.75
CA ALA A 10 29.65 24.20 -5.12
C ALA A 10 29.65 23.08 -6.18
N GLN A 11 30.34 21.97 -5.93
CA GLN A 11 30.37 20.84 -6.84
C GLN A 11 29.01 20.14 -6.91
N LEU A 12 28.32 19.93 -5.78
CA LEU A 12 27.00 19.37 -5.75
C LEU A 12 25.95 20.25 -6.43
N VAL A 13 26.08 21.57 -6.27
CA VAL A 13 25.25 22.56 -6.97
C VAL A 13 25.47 22.54 -8.48
N ALA A 14 26.71 22.40 -8.93
CA ALA A 14 27.01 22.28 -10.35
C ALA A 14 26.45 21.01 -10.98
N LEU A 15 26.45 19.89 -10.25
CA LEU A 15 25.96 18.59 -10.72
C LEU A 15 24.42 18.46 -10.68
N LEU A 16 23.77 18.97 -9.64
CA LEU A 16 22.37 18.69 -9.32
C LEU A 16 21.45 19.92 -9.37
N GLY A 17 22.03 21.09 -9.63
CA GLY A 17 21.34 22.35 -9.54
C GLY A 17 21.26 22.89 -8.11
N ARG A 18 20.95 24.21 -7.99
CA ARG A 18 21.07 24.98 -6.74
C ARG A 18 20.30 24.41 -5.56
N ALA A 19 19.04 24.01 -5.76
CA ALA A 19 18.19 23.51 -4.68
C ALA A 19 18.61 22.12 -4.21
N ALA A 20 18.75 21.16 -5.13
CA ALA A 20 19.09 19.78 -4.81
C ALA A 20 20.53 19.66 -4.29
N GLY A 21 21.49 20.39 -4.86
CA GLY A 21 22.89 20.37 -4.43
C GLY A 21 23.07 20.87 -3.00
N ARG A 22 22.45 22.02 -2.65
CA ARG A 22 22.47 22.53 -1.27
C ARG A 22 21.79 21.60 -0.28
N GLN A 23 20.63 21.09 -0.63
CA GLN A 23 19.92 20.16 0.24
C GLN A 23 20.72 18.88 0.48
N LEU A 24 21.28 18.29 -0.57
CA LEU A 24 22.08 17.06 -0.44
C LEU A 24 23.35 17.31 0.38
N HIS A 25 24.03 18.43 0.19
CA HIS A 25 25.18 18.81 0.99
C HIS A 25 24.80 18.94 2.48
N ALA A 26 23.72 19.64 2.80
CA ALA A 26 23.26 19.80 4.17
C ALA A 26 22.92 18.45 4.83
N LEU A 27 22.17 17.61 4.12
CA LEU A 27 21.81 16.26 4.61
C LEU A 27 23.04 15.36 4.81
N ALA A 28 24.05 15.43 3.92
CA ALA A 28 25.28 14.68 4.04
C ALA A 28 26.09 15.07 5.29
N HIS A 29 25.90 16.28 5.80
CA HIS A 29 26.49 16.81 7.03
C HIS A 29 25.53 16.76 8.24
N ASN A 30 24.48 15.94 8.19
CA ASN A 30 23.44 15.80 9.23
C ASN A 30 22.71 17.11 9.57
N ARG A 31 22.60 18.01 8.60
CA ARG A 31 21.88 19.28 8.74
C ARG A 31 20.58 19.18 7.94
N ASP A 32 19.48 18.95 8.60
CA ASP A 32 18.13 19.00 7.99
C ASP A 32 17.34 20.13 8.66
N PRO A 33 17.16 21.28 7.99
CA PRO A 33 16.43 22.42 8.55
C PRO A 33 14.91 22.24 8.50
N ARG A 34 14.41 21.15 7.91
CA ARG A 34 12.97 20.93 7.80
C ARG A 34 12.37 20.57 9.16
N PRO A 35 11.36 21.31 9.63
CA PRO A 35 10.72 20.97 10.88
C PRO A 35 9.98 19.63 10.76
N VAL A 36 9.96 18.86 11.83
CA VAL A 36 9.05 17.71 11.95
C VAL A 36 7.62 18.25 12.06
N GLN A 37 6.77 17.86 11.11
CA GLN A 37 5.34 18.24 11.10
C GLN A 37 4.50 17.04 11.59
N PRO A 38 4.18 16.96 12.89
CA PRO A 38 3.27 15.94 13.40
C PRO A 38 1.82 16.24 12.96
N GLY A 39 0.97 15.22 12.95
CA GLY A 39 -0.46 15.37 12.67
C GLY A 39 -0.84 15.60 11.21
N ARG A 40 0.08 15.40 10.27
CA ARG A 40 -0.27 15.46 8.84
C ARG A 40 -1.15 14.25 8.49
N ARG A 41 -2.39 14.52 8.06
CA ARG A 41 -3.33 13.47 7.65
C ARG A 41 -2.74 12.61 6.52
N ARG A 42 -2.88 11.29 6.64
CA ARG A 42 -2.42 10.35 5.61
C ARG A 42 -3.24 10.50 4.34
N GLY A 43 -2.56 10.64 3.21
CA GLY A 43 -3.20 10.66 1.89
C GLY A 43 -3.49 9.25 1.33
N SER A 44 -2.89 8.20 1.90
CA SER A 44 -3.09 6.81 1.46
C SER A 44 -2.78 5.82 2.58
N ILE A 45 -3.43 4.66 2.55
CA ILE A 45 -3.13 3.49 3.39
C ILE A 45 -2.76 2.35 2.46
N GLY A 46 -1.60 1.73 2.69
CA GLY A 46 -1.12 0.66 1.82
C GLY A 46 -0.33 -0.41 2.57
N SER A 47 -0.13 -1.53 1.90
CA SER A 47 0.69 -2.64 2.35
C SER A 47 1.40 -3.27 1.15
N GLN A 48 2.58 -3.84 1.38
CA GLN A 48 3.34 -4.51 0.34
C GLN A 48 4.00 -5.77 0.89
N ARG A 49 4.32 -6.71 -0.02
CA ARG A 49 4.97 -7.97 0.29
C ARG A 49 6.06 -8.26 -0.71
N ALA A 50 7.26 -8.57 -0.23
CA ALA A 50 8.31 -9.16 -1.04
C ALA A 50 8.00 -10.64 -1.27
N LEU A 51 8.11 -11.10 -2.51
CA LEU A 51 7.81 -12.47 -2.93
C LEU A 51 9.08 -13.31 -3.15
N GLY A 52 10.26 -12.66 -3.15
CA GLY A 52 11.51 -13.31 -3.55
C GLY A 52 11.63 -13.42 -5.07
N ARG A 53 12.75 -14.01 -5.53
CA ARG A 53 13.07 -14.11 -6.97
C ARG A 53 12.54 -15.36 -7.66
N SER A 54 12.15 -16.41 -6.90
CA SER A 54 11.59 -17.62 -7.51
C SER A 54 10.29 -17.32 -8.27
N PRO A 55 10.03 -17.99 -9.39
CA PRO A 55 8.76 -17.87 -10.10
C PRO A 55 7.57 -18.12 -9.16
N LYS A 56 6.50 -17.41 -9.36
CA LYS A 56 5.26 -17.53 -8.58
C LYS A 56 4.12 -17.95 -9.48
N SER A 57 3.31 -18.90 -9.03
CA SER A 57 2.06 -19.23 -9.68
C SER A 57 1.06 -18.08 -9.55
N VAL A 58 0.11 -17.99 -10.48
CA VAL A 58 -0.99 -17.02 -10.43
C VAL A 58 -1.75 -17.12 -9.10
N ALA A 59 -1.95 -18.34 -8.60
CA ALA A 59 -2.62 -18.58 -7.33
C ALA A 59 -1.83 -18.05 -6.12
N GLU A 60 -0.50 -18.09 -6.14
CA GLU A 60 0.33 -17.52 -5.07
C GLU A 60 0.31 -15.99 -5.10
N ILE A 61 0.30 -15.41 -6.30
CA ILE A 61 0.20 -13.95 -6.47
C ILE A 61 -1.17 -13.46 -5.99
N ASP A 62 -2.28 -14.13 -6.40
CA ASP A 62 -3.63 -13.78 -5.97
C ASP A 62 -3.81 -13.95 -4.46
N ALA A 63 -3.32 -15.03 -3.85
CA ALA A 63 -3.34 -15.19 -2.40
C ALA A 63 -2.58 -14.05 -1.68
N SER A 64 -1.45 -13.63 -2.21
CA SER A 64 -0.70 -12.50 -1.67
C SER A 64 -1.48 -11.20 -1.79
N LEU A 65 -2.15 -10.98 -2.92
CA LEU A 65 -3.02 -9.83 -3.16
C LEU A 65 -4.19 -9.80 -2.16
N ILE A 66 -4.88 -10.94 -1.96
CA ILE A 66 -5.98 -11.07 -0.98
C ILE A 66 -5.51 -10.67 0.42
N GLY A 67 -4.36 -11.18 0.86
CA GLY A 67 -3.82 -10.85 2.18
C GLY A 67 -3.44 -9.37 2.34
N LEU A 68 -2.96 -8.73 1.27
CA LEU A 68 -2.66 -7.30 1.27
C LEU A 68 -3.92 -6.46 1.33
N VAL A 69 -4.93 -6.81 0.54
CA VAL A 69 -6.23 -6.10 0.52
C VAL A 69 -6.92 -6.22 1.87
N ASP A 70 -7.03 -7.42 2.45
CA ASP A 70 -7.62 -7.63 3.77
C ASP A 70 -6.95 -6.74 4.84
N ARG A 71 -5.62 -6.64 4.80
CA ARG A 71 -4.86 -5.78 5.72
C ARG A 71 -5.12 -4.30 5.50
N VAL A 72 -5.17 -3.85 4.25
CA VAL A 72 -5.36 -2.44 3.90
C VAL A 72 -6.77 -1.99 4.26
N THR A 73 -7.80 -2.77 3.91
CA THR A 73 -9.20 -2.40 4.17
C THR A 73 -9.54 -2.43 5.66
N ARG A 74 -9.01 -3.40 6.42
CA ARG A 74 -9.09 -3.38 7.88
C ARG A 74 -8.48 -2.11 8.48
N ARG A 75 -7.31 -1.67 7.99
CA ARG A 75 -6.68 -0.43 8.45
C ARG A 75 -7.45 0.82 8.06
N LEU A 76 -8.13 0.81 6.90
CA LEU A 76 -9.05 1.88 6.51
C LEU A 76 -10.20 1.99 7.50
N ARG A 77 -10.88 0.88 7.80
CA ARG A 77 -12.00 0.84 8.74
C ARG A 77 -11.58 1.23 10.16
N ALA A 78 -10.45 0.69 10.64
CA ALA A 78 -9.92 1.05 11.96
C ALA A 78 -9.55 2.55 12.09
N ALA A 79 -9.24 3.21 10.98
CA ALA A 79 -8.94 4.64 10.94
C ALA A 79 -10.17 5.51 10.62
N GLY A 80 -11.38 4.94 10.46
CA GLY A 80 -12.59 5.67 10.03
C GLY A 80 -12.39 6.34 8.67
N ARG A 81 -11.70 5.68 7.73
CA ARG A 81 -11.36 6.26 6.42
C ARG A 81 -11.84 5.36 5.29
N ALA A 82 -12.34 5.98 4.25
CA ALA A 82 -12.61 5.34 2.96
C ALA A 82 -11.76 5.99 1.87
N GLY A 83 -11.54 5.31 0.75
CA GLY A 83 -10.76 5.88 -0.33
C GLY A 83 -11.28 5.53 -1.70
N ARG A 84 -10.94 6.37 -2.68
CA ARG A 84 -11.45 6.25 -4.05
C ARG A 84 -10.48 5.62 -5.03
N THR A 85 -9.18 5.68 -4.77
CA THR A 85 -8.19 5.21 -5.74
C THR A 85 -7.47 3.97 -5.22
N VAL A 86 -7.67 2.85 -5.90
CA VAL A 86 -6.93 1.61 -5.66
C VAL A 86 -5.65 1.64 -6.49
N VAL A 87 -4.52 1.41 -5.85
CA VAL A 87 -3.18 1.45 -6.47
C VAL A 87 -2.52 0.10 -6.31
N LEU A 88 -2.12 -0.51 -7.41
CA LEU A 88 -1.28 -1.71 -7.46
C LEU A 88 0.16 -1.31 -7.76
N ARG A 89 1.10 -1.78 -6.95
CA ARG A 89 2.54 -1.55 -7.12
C ARG A 89 3.24 -2.87 -7.33
N LEU A 90 4.06 -2.94 -8.36
CA LEU A 90 4.81 -4.13 -8.76
C LEU A 90 6.31 -3.78 -8.84
N ARG A 91 7.16 -4.71 -8.42
CA ARG A 91 8.59 -4.67 -8.66
C ARG A 91 9.01 -5.99 -9.30
N PHE A 92 9.80 -5.90 -10.35
CA PHE A 92 10.23 -7.04 -11.16
C PHE A 92 11.63 -7.54 -10.76
N ALA A 93 12.06 -8.64 -11.38
CA ALA A 93 13.36 -9.26 -11.09
C ALA A 93 14.56 -8.38 -11.48
N ASP A 94 14.38 -7.53 -12.50
CA ASP A 94 15.32 -6.50 -12.95
C ASP A 94 15.29 -5.23 -12.08
N PHE A 95 14.58 -5.24 -10.94
CA PHE A 95 14.33 -4.09 -10.05
C PHE A 95 13.49 -2.96 -10.66
N SER A 96 13.08 -3.04 -11.91
CA SER A 96 12.13 -2.09 -12.48
C SER A 96 10.79 -2.14 -11.73
N ARG A 97 10.02 -1.06 -11.82
CA ARG A 97 8.77 -0.89 -11.08
C ARG A 97 7.65 -0.52 -12.03
N ALA A 98 6.46 -1.01 -11.74
CA ALA A 98 5.24 -0.54 -12.37
C ALA A 98 4.20 -0.17 -11.31
N THR A 99 3.44 0.87 -11.59
CA THR A 99 2.29 1.28 -10.79
C THR A 99 1.08 1.36 -11.71
N ARG A 100 -0.02 0.78 -11.25
CA ARG A 100 -1.33 0.84 -11.92
C ARG A 100 -2.35 1.32 -10.91
N SER A 101 -3.30 2.14 -11.34
CA SER A 101 -4.35 2.63 -10.45
C SER A 101 -5.69 2.75 -11.16
N LEU A 102 -6.76 2.59 -10.40
CA LEU A 102 -8.11 2.84 -10.81
C LEU A 102 -8.82 3.69 -9.75
N THR A 103 -9.44 4.78 -10.19
CA THR A 103 -10.25 5.62 -9.31
C THR A 103 -11.70 5.20 -9.43
N LEU A 104 -12.28 4.80 -8.31
CA LEU A 104 -13.68 4.40 -8.20
C LEU A 104 -14.59 5.62 -8.20
N PRO A 105 -15.83 5.49 -8.66
CA PRO A 105 -16.80 6.59 -8.64
C PRO A 105 -17.13 7.05 -7.21
N ARG A 106 -17.07 6.15 -6.22
CA ARG A 106 -17.33 6.43 -4.80
C ARG A 106 -16.19 5.93 -3.93
N ALA A 107 -15.95 6.62 -2.80
CA ALA A 107 -15.02 6.16 -1.79
C ALA A 107 -15.54 4.88 -1.12
N THR A 108 -14.67 3.95 -0.81
CA THR A 108 -15.02 2.67 -0.19
C THR A 108 -13.95 2.20 0.78
N GLN A 109 -14.36 1.41 1.75
CA GLN A 109 -13.51 0.63 2.66
C GLN A 109 -13.87 -0.86 2.60
N GLN A 110 -14.81 -1.26 1.71
CA GLN A 110 -15.24 -2.64 1.54
C GLN A 110 -14.14 -3.49 0.93
N THR A 111 -13.87 -4.64 1.56
CA THR A 111 -12.81 -5.55 1.14
C THR A 111 -13.06 -6.10 -0.26
N ASP A 112 -14.29 -6.49 -0.57
CA ASP A 112 -14.61 -7.13 -1.86
C ASP A 112 -14.50 -6.16 -3.03
N THR A 113 -14.92 -4.90 -2.87
CA THR A 113 -14.80 -3.86 -3.91
C THR A 113 -13.32 -3.54 -4.20
N VAL A 114 -12.51 -3.37 -3.14
CA VAL A 114 -11.07 -3.12 -3.30
C VAL A 114 -10.38 -4.34 -3.91
N LEU A 115 -10.77 -5.56 -3.53
CA LEU A 115 -10.18 -6.78 -4.06
C LEU A 115 -10.53 -6.98 -5.55
N ALA A 116 -11.79 -6.80 -5.93
CA ALA A 116 -12.20 -6.90 -7.33
C ALA A 116 -11.42 -5.91 -8.22
N THR A 117 -11.29 -4.66 -7.75
CA THR A 117 -10.52 -3.63 -8.45
C THR A 117 -9.03 -4.01 -8.56
N ALA A 118 -8.42 -4.45 -7.47
CA ALA A 118 -7.01 -4.83 -7.44
C ALA A 118 -6.73 -6.05 -8.33
N ARG A 119 -7.66 -7.02 -8.41
CA ARG A 119 -7.58 -8.16 -9.35
C ARG A 119 -7.65 -7.73 -10.81
N GLY A 120 -8.52 -6.77 -11.15
CA GLY A 120 -8.56 -6.20 -12.49
C GLY A 120 -7.23 -5.57 -12.89
N LEU A 121 -6.63 -4.78 -12.00
CA LEU A 121 -5.31 -4.18 -12.21
C LEU A 121 -4.20 -5.24 -12.32
N LEU A 122 -4.27 -6.30 -11.52
CA LEU A 122 -3.32 -7.41 -11.58
C LEU A 122 -3.44 -8.17 -12.90
N ALA A 123 -4.66 -8.52 -13.32
CA ALA A 123 -4.92 -9.23 -14.59
C ALA A 123 -4.36 -8.44 -15.78
N ALA A 124 -4.59 -7.13 -15.84
CA ALA A 124 -4.03 -6.26 -16.86
C ALA A 124 -2.49 -6.17 -16.82
N SER A 125 -1.86 -6.56 -15.72
CA SER A 125 -0.41 -6.53 -15.55
C SER A 125 0.26 -7.89 -15.77
N MET A 126 -0.51 -8.97 -15.98
CA MET A 126 0.02 -10.34 -16.11
C MET A 126 1.06 -10.47 -17.23
N PRO A 127 0.88 -9.94 -18.45
CA PRO A 127 1.90 -10.05 -19.51
C PRO A 127 3.26 -9.45 -19.08
N LEU A 128 3.23 -8.38 -18.30
CA LEU A 128 4.45 -7.74 -17.80
C LEU A 128 5.10 -8.58 -16.67
N ILE A 129 4.28 -9.22 -15.83
CA ILE A 129 4.74 -10.12 -14.77
C ILE A 129 5.40 -11.37 -15.35
N GLU A 130 4.80 -11.95 -16.38
CA GLU A 130 5.31 -13.14 -17.06
C GLU A 130 6.65 -12.88 -17.74
N SER A 131 6.79 -11.72 -18.38
CA SER A 131 8.02 -11.36 -19.10
C SER A 131 9.18 -10.97 -18.19
N ARG A 132 8.92 -10.37 -16.99
CA ARG A 132 9.96 -9.78 -16.13
C ARG A 132 10.12 -10.46 -14.77
N GLY A 133 9.24 -11.39 -14.40
CA GLY A 133 9.20 -12.00 -13.07
C GLY A 133 8.82 -11.01 -11.97
N LEU A 134 7.96 -11.41 -11.05
CA LEU A 134 7.47 -10.56 -9.97
C LEU A 134 8.22 -10.83 -8.66
N THR A 135 8.83 -9.79 -8.06
CA THR A 135 9.57 -9.89 -6.78
C THR A 135 8.91 -9.16 -5.63
N LEU A 136 7.98 -8.23 -5.91
CA LEU A 136 7.21 -7.53 -4.88
C LEU A 136 5.85 -7.13 -5.45
N ILE A 137 4.82 -7.30 -4.62
CA ILE A 137 3.48 -6.80 -4.87
C ILE A 137 3.04 -5.90 -3.72
N GLY A 138 2.36 -4.80 -4.03
CA GLY A 138 1.80 -3.87 -3.05
C GLY A 138 0.44 -3.36 -3.47
N VAL A 139 -0.42 -3.12 -2.49
CA VAL A 139 -1.73 -2.48 -2.67
C VAL A 139 -1.80 -1.27 -1.77
N ALA A 140 -2.36 -0.19 -2.28
CA ALA A 140 -2.71 0.99 -1.49
C ALA A 140 -4.08 1.52 -1.92
N VAL A 141 -4.76 2.15 -0.97
CA VAL A 141 -5.96 2.94 -1.23
C VAL A 141 -5.61 4.39 -0.92
N ALA A 142 -5.86 5.27 -1.87
CA ALA A 142 -5.53 6.69 -1.83
C ALA A 142 -6.79 7.55 -2.07
N ASN A 143 -6.61 8.87 -2.03
CA ASN A 143 -7.70 9.82 -2.04
C ASN A 143 -8.69 9.51 -0.92
N LEU A 144 -8.14 9.56 0.32
CA LEU A 144 -8.86 9.18 1.52
C LEU A 144 -9.82 10.28 1.95
N GLU A 145 -11.04 9.88 2.25
CA GLU A 145 -12.12 10.70 2.82
C GLU A 145 -12.47 10.17 4.21
N ASN A 146 -13.09 10.99 5.06
CA ASN A 146 -13.61 10.52 6.33
C ASN A 146 -14.86 9.66 6.09
N ASP A 147 -15.03 8.61 6.90
CA ASP A 147 -16.19 7.70 6.79
C ASP A 147 -17.52 8.41 7.03
N ASP A 148 -17.54 9.41 7.93
CA ASP A 148 -18.72 10.22 8.24
C ASP A 148 -19.27 11.02 7.04
N SER A 149 -18.48 11.20 5.99
CA SER A 149 -18.87 11.91 4.76
C SER A 149 -19.29 10.97 3.62
N LEU A 150 -19.32 9.65 3.86
CA LEU A 150 -19.73 8.69 2.84
C LEU A 150 -21.23 8.76 2.60
N GLN A 151 -21.61 9.01 1.36
CA GLN A 151 -22.99 8.86 0.94
C GLN A 151 -23.39 7.40 1.00
N LEU A 152 -24.25 7.05 1.96
CA LEU A 152 -24.82 5.71 2.08
C LEU A 152 -25.61 5.38 0.81
N THR A 153 -25.29 4.26 0.20
CA THR A 153 -26.10 3.67 -0.88
C THR A 153 -27.27 2.91 -0.27
N LEU A 154 -28.43 3.01 -0.89
CA LEU A 154 -29.55 2.14 -0.50
C LEU A 154 -29.12 0.66 -0.64
N PRO A 155 -29.54 -0.24 0.28
CA PRO A 155 -29.01 -1.60 0.43
C PRO A 155 -29.58 -2.57 -0.63
N PHE A 156 -29.45 -2.22 -1.91
CA PHE A 156 -29.81 -3.11 -3.02
C PHE A 156 -28.66 -4.04 -3.44
N GLU A 157 -27.43 -3.80 -2.95
CA GLU A 157 -26.27 -4.63 -3.19
C GLU A 157 -25.95 -5.46 -1.95
N ARG A 158 -25.29 -6.64 -2.15
CA ARG A 158 -24.86 -7.52 -1.06
C ARG A 158 -24.07 -6.72 -0.03
N ASP A 159 -24.52 -6.75 1.21
CA ASP A 159 -23.95 -6.00 2.32
C ASP A 159 -22.60 -6.58 2.76
N GLY A 160 -21.55 -6.29 1.99
CA GLY A 160 -20.18 -6.65 2.35
C GLY A 160 -19.68 -5.96 3.62
N TYR A 161 -20.35 -4.88 4.06
CA TYR A 161 -20.01 -4.17 5.29
C TYR A 161 -20.27 -5.01 6.54
N ALA A 162 -21.40 -5.74 6.59
CA ALA A 162 -21.75 -6.56 7.74
C ALA A 162 -20.71 -7.67 7.96
N LEU A 163 -20.28 -8.32 6.88
CA LEU A 163 -19.23 -9.35 6.94
C LEU A 163 -17.89 -8.76 7.39
N ASP A 164 -17.46 -7.66 6.79
CA ASP A 164 -16.20 -6.99 7.14
C ASP A 164 -16.21 -6.55 8.62
N ALA A 165 -17.32 -5.97 9.10
CA ALA A 165 -17.49 -5.55 10.49
C ALA A 165 -17.43 -6.74 11.45
N ALA A 166 -18.14 -7.83 11.16
CA ALA A 166 -18.13 -9.03 12.00
C ALA A 166 -16.72 -9.66 12.08
N LEU A 167 -15.99 -9.72 10.96
CA LEU A 167 -14.62 -10.22 10.94
C LEU A 167 -13.68 -9.32 11.75
N ASP A 168 -13.85 -8.01 11.68
CA ASP A 168 -13.03 -7.07 12.43
C ASP A 168 -13.32 -7.16 13.93
N GLU A 169 -14.58 -7.33 14.34
CA GLU A 169 -14.97 -7.55 15.75
C GLU A 169 -14.36 -8.83 16.33
N ILE A 170 -14.44 -9.95 15.59
CA ILE A 170 -13.81 -11.20 16.00
C ILE A 170 -12.30 -11.01 16.19
N ARG A 171 -11.65 -10.32 15.27
CA ARG A 171 -10.20 -10.05 15.34
C ARG A 171 -9.82 -9.13 16.49
N LEU A 172 -10.65 -8.15 16.81
CA LEU A 172 -10.45 -7.27 17.98
C LEU A 172 -10.57 -8.05 19.28
N ARG A 173 -11.54 -8.94 19.40
CA ARG A 173 -11.83 -9.71 20.60
C ARG A 173 -10.87 -10.88 20.83
N PHE A 174 -10.48 -11.59 19.78
CA PHE A 174 -9.73 -12.84 19.86
C PHE A 174 -8.33 -12.77 19.24
N GLY A 175 -7.92 -11.60 18.74
CA GLY A 175 -6.62 -11.38 18.10
C GLY A 175 -6.68 -11.43 16.58
N SER A 176 -5.71 -10.79 15.96
CA SER A 176 -5.66 -10.56 14.50
C SER A 176 -5.60 -11.83 13.65
N ASN A 177 -5.24 -12.97 14.24
CA ASN A 177 -5.10 -14.26 13.58
C ASN A 177 -6.28 -15.22 13.85
N ALA A 178 -7.27 -14.82 14.66
CA ALA A 178 -8.40 -15.66 15.05
C ALA A 178 -9.24 -16.11 13.85
N VAL A 179 -9.39 -15.24 12.85
CA VAL A 179 -10.11 -15.54 11.61
C VAL A 179 -9.27 -15.08 10.42
N THR A 180 -9.12 -16.00 9.43
CA THR A 180 -8.45 -15.69 8.17
C THR A 180 -9.23 -16.28 6.99
N ARG A 181 -9.00 -15.76 5.80
CA ARG A 181 -9.59 -16.33 4.58
C ARG A 181 -8.94 -17.68 4.29
N ALA A 182 -9.74 -18.69 3.88
CA ALA A 182 -9.27 -20.06 3.66
C ALA A 182 -8.03 -20.14 2.75
N VAL A 183 -7.97 -19.30 1.70
CA VAL A 183 -6.82 -19.23 0.78
C VAL A 183 -5.52 -18.80 1.47
N LEU A 184 -5.59 -18.21 2.65
CA LEU A 184 -4.44 -17.76 3.44
C LEU A 184 -4.01 -18.76 4.53
N LEU A 185 -4.76 -19.83 4.74
CA LEU A 185 -4.41 -20.87 5.71
C LEU A 185 -3.05 -21.50 5.37
N GLY A 186 -2.22 -21.69 6.40
CA GLY A 186 -0.86 -22.22 6.24
C GLY A 186 0.15 -21.28 5.58
N ARG A 187 -0.26 -20.10 5.13
CA ARG A 187 0.65 -19.10 4.53
C ARG A 187 1.12 -18.11 5.60
N ARG A 188 2.43 -17.82 5.61
CA ARG A 188 2.98 -16.82 6.52
C ARG A 188 2.41 -15.43 6.19
N PRO A 189 1.87 -14.67 7.15
CA PRO A 189 1.24 -13.37 6.90
C PRO A 189 2.22 -12.27 6.43
N GLY A 190 3.53 -12.53 6.43
CA GLY A 190 4.58 -11.55 6.16
C GLY A 190 4.87 -10.66 7.39
N LEU A 191 5.88 -9.81 7.27
CA LEU A 191 6.23 -8.85 8.33
C LEU A 191 5.08 -7.85 8.53
N THR A 192 4.64 -7.71 9.76
CA THR A 192 3.66 -6.69 10.15
C THR A 192 4.43 -5.43 10.50
N MET A 193 4.29 -4.39 9.70
CA MET A 193 4.84 -3.07 10.02
C MET A 193 4.03 -2.45 11.17
N PRO A 194 4.68 -1.82 12.16
CA PRO A 194 3.98 -1.07 13.19
C PRO A 194 3.08 -0.01 12.56
N LEU A 195 1.89 0.19 13.13
CA LEU A 195 1.04 1.31 12.78
C LEU A 195 1.64 2.55 13.44
N LEU A 196 2.02 3.52 12.63
CA LEU A 196 2.31 4.85 13.15
C LEU A 196 0.96 5.49 13.54
N PRO A 197 0.87 6.19 14.68
CA PRO A 197 -0.32 6.96 15.03
C PRO A 197 -0.62 8.02 13.95
N ASP A 198 -1.89 8.34 13.78
CA ASP A 198 -2.34 9.44 12.90
C ASP A 198 -2.05 10.79 13.54
#